data_3115ec3c4f030a3e49f8ad3ed765b2d8
#
_entry.id   3115ec3c4f030a3e49f8ad3ed765b2d8
#
_cell.length_a   1.000
_cell.length_b   1.000
_cell.length_c   1.000
_cell.angle_alpha   90.00
_cell.angle_beta   90.00
_cell.angle_gamma   90.00
#
_symmetry.space_group_name_H-M   'P 1'
#
loop_
_entity.id
_entity.type
_entity.pdbx_description
1 polymer ?
#
loop_
_entity_poly.entity_id
_entity_poly.type
_entity_poly.pdbx_seq_one_letter_code
_entity_poly.pdbx_strand_id
1 'polypeptide(L)'
;MTSTKRTFGDIGEKTAARYLRNKGYEILGFNFQNNHGRRLGEIDIIAKDKGEFVFVEVKSREMKKYGSTLPEENITHSKLHKLDKIAWAYLRSNGLENASYRFDAISVWLNLDVKTAKIKHISHL
;
A
#
# COMPACT_ATOMS: atom_id res chain seq x y z
N MET A 1 -11.68 -17.20 12.62
CA MET A 1 -10.27 -17.56 12.44
C MET A 1 -9.75 -17.01 11.11
N THR A 2 -8.67 -16.27 11.15
CA THR A 2 -8.08 -15.70 9.93
C THR A 2 -7.37 -16.78 9.14
N SER A 3 -7.48 -16.71 7.81
CA SER A 3 -6.72 -17.60 6.95
C SER A 3 -5.23 -17.26 7.01
N THR A 4 -4.38 -18.23 6.73
CA THR A 4 -2.94 -18.02 6.68
C THR A 4 -2.57 -16.91 5.69
N LYS A 5 -3.25 -16.88 4.55
CA LYS A 5 -3.01 -15.89 3.52
C LYS A 5 -3.29 -14.47 4.02
N ARG A 6 -4.40 -14.30 4.74
CA ARG A 6 -4.75 -13.00 5.29
C ARG A 6 -3.78 -12.55 6.36
N THR A 7 -3.37 -13.47 7.23
CA THR A 7 -2.38 -13.17 8.27
C THR A 7 -1.07 -12.73 7.65
N PHE A 8 -0.65 -13.37 6.57
CA PHE A 8 0.57 -13.02 5.86
C PHE A 8 0.48 -11.60 5.28
N GLY A 9 -0.64 -11.28 4.64
CA GLY A 9 -0.89 -9.94 4.12
C GLY A 9 -0.90 -8.88 5.22
N ASP A 10 -1.54 -9.19 6.36
CA ASP A 10 -1.59 -8.27 7.49
C ASP A 10 -0.19 -7.98 8.04
N ILE A 11 0.67 -8.99 8.13
CA ILE A 11 2.05 -8.81 8.57
C ILE A 11 2.79 -7.89 7.61
N GLY A 12 2.60 -8.09 6.31
CA GLY A 12 3.23 -7.25 5.29
C GLY A 12 2.81 -5.80 5.41
N GLU A 13 1.51 -5.55 5.59
CA GLU A 13 1.00 -4.19 5.72
C GLU A 13 1.52 -3.51 6.98
N LYS A 14 1.54 -4.21 8.10
CA LYS A 14 2.08 -3.67 9.35
C LYS A 14 3.56 -3.37 9.23
N THR A 15 4.31 -4.24 8.57
CA THR A 15 5.74 -4.05 8.32
C THR A 15 5.96 -2.82 7.46
N ALA A 16 5.19 -2.66 6.39
CA ALA A 16 5.27 -1.49 5.52
C ALA A 16 4.93 -0.21 6.29
N ALA A 17 3.90 -0.24 7.12
CA ALA A 17 3.51 0.92 7.91
C ALA A 17 4.60 1.33 8.89
N ARG A 18 5.24 0.37 9.55
CA ARG A 18 6.36 0.65 10.46
C ARG A 18 7.52 1.29 9.71
N TYR A 19 7.84 0.75 8.55
CA TYR A 19 8.89 1.30 7.69
C TYR A 19 8.58 2.76 7.34
N LEU A 20 7.34 3.05 6.94
CA LEU A 20 6.95 4.41 6.59
C LEU A 20 7.01 5.36 7.78
N ARG A 21 6.53 4.91 8.95
CA ARG A 21 6.63 5.72 10.18
C ARG A 21 8.08 6.03 10.52
N ASN A 22 8.96 5.07 10.37
CA ASN A 22 10.38 5.28 10.64
C ASN A 22 11.01 6.28 9.68
N LYS A 23 10.42 6.45 8.50
CA LYS A 23 10.87 7.45 7.53
C LYS A 23 10.19 8.81 7.73
N GLY A 24 9.32 8.92 8.71
CA GLY A 24 8.66 10.18 9.02
C GLY A 24 7.28 10.36 8.42
N TYR A 25 6.73 9.33 7.78
CA TYR A 25 5.38 9.39 7.25
C TYR A 25 4.36 9.25 8.38
N GLU A 26 3.27 9.97 8.25
CA GLU A 26 2.13 9.80 9.13
C GLU A 26 1.18 8.78 8.51
N ILE A 27 0.78 7.74 9.26
CA ILE A 27 -0.15 6.74 8.77
C ILE A 27 -1.56 7.17 9.13
N LEU A 28 -2.40 7.33 8.13
CA LEU A 28 -3.77 7.83 8.28
C LEU A 28 -4.81 6.73 8.27
N GLY A 29 -4.56 5.63 7.60
CA GLY A 29 -5.53 4.55 7.53
C GLY A 29 -5.04 3.35 6.75
N PHE A 30 -5.84 2.28 6.83
CA PHE A 30 -5.56 1.02 6.17
C PHE A 30 -6.78 0.53 5.41
N ASN A 31 -6.55 -0.16 4.33
CA ASN A 31 -7.57 -0.91 3.60
C ASN A 31 -8.79 -0.08 3.23
N PHE A 32 -8.55 1.09 2.68
CA PHE A 32 -9.63 1.98 2.28
C PHE A 32 -10.29 1.53 0.98
N GLN A 33 -11.61 1.52 0.97
CA GLN A 33 -12.41 1.18 -0.20
C GLN A 33 -13.36 2.33 -0.52
N ASN A 34 -13.65 2.51 -1.80
CA ASN A 34 -14.62 3.52 -2.19
C ASN A 34 -16.02 3.14 -1.68
N ASN A 35 -16.76 4.13 -1.16
CA ASN A 35 -18.06 3.90 -0.54
C ASN A 35 -19.23 3.98 -1.50
N HIS A 36 -19.03 4.58 -2.65
CA HIS A 36 -20.08 4.81 -3.63
C HIS A 36 -19.78 4.13 -4.93
N GLY A 37 -20.81 3.58 -5.56
CA GLY A 37 -20.69 2.94 -6.83
C GLY A 37 -20.07 1.55 -6.72
N ARG A 38 -19.61 1.06 -7.86
CA ARG A 38 -18.99 -0.26 -7.94
C ARG A 38 -17.67 -0.26 -7.18
N ARG A 39 -17.45 -1.31 -6.41
CA ARG A 39 -16.20 -1.49 -5.68
C ARG A 39 -15.06 -1.72 -6.67
N LEU A 40 -14.05 -0.86 -6.63
CA LEU A 40 -12.93 -0.89 -7.55
C LEU A 40 -11.71 -1.62 -6.99
N GLY A 41 -11.70 -1.89 -5.69
CA GLY A 41 -10.57 -2.48 -5.00
C GLY A 41 -10.31 -1.72 -3.71
N GLU A 42 -9.09 -1.78 -3.21
CA GLU A 42 -8.74 -1.05 -1.99
C GLU A 42 -7.34 -0.48 -2.06
N ILE A 43 -7.13 0.56 -1.26
CA ILE A 43 -5.81 1.14 -1.03
C ILE A 43 -5.31 0.56 0.29
N ASP A 44 -4.15 -0.07 0.26
CA ASP A 44 -3.65 -0.79 1.43
C ASP A 44 -3.27 0.13 2.57
N ILE A 45 -2.57 1.22 2.28
CA ILE A 45 -2.19 2.20 3.30
C ILE A 45 -2.41 3.61 2.75
N ILE A 46 -2.99 4.48 3.58
CA ILE A 46 -3.06 5.90 3.30
C ILE A 46 -2.11 6.59 4.29
N ALA A 47 -1.18 7.36 3.76
CA ALA A 47 -0.18 8.05 4.56
C ALA A 47 -0.06 9.51 4.13
N LYS A 48 0.74 10.26 4.88
CA LYS A 48 1.03 11.65 4.56
C LYS A 48 2.51 11.89 4.78
N ASP A 49 3.15 12.51 3.79
CA ASP A 49 4.57 12.82 3.84
C ASP A 49 4.77 14.28 3.46
N LYS A 50 5.21 15.08 4.42
CA LYS A 50 5.49 16.51 4.20
C LYS A 50 4.32 17.24 3.55
N GLY A 51 3.12 16.95 4.02
CA GLY A 51 1.91 17.60 3.52
C GLY A 51 1.29 16.98 2.28
N GLU A 52 1.92 15.98 1.70
CA GLU A 52 1.40 15.28 0.53
C GLU A 52 0.79 13.94 0.94
N PHE A 53 -0.41 13.65 0.43
CA PHE A 53 -1.04 12.35 0.67
C PHE A 53 -0.39 11.28 -0.18
N VAL A 54 -0.15 10.12 0.41
CA VAL A 54 0.53 9.02 -0.25
C VAL A 54 -0.37 7.79 -0.15
N PHE A 55 -0.79 7.29 -1.29
CA PHE A 55 -1.61 6.08 -1.36
C PHE A 55 -0.70 4.92 -1.73
N VAL A 56 -0.62 3.94 -0.85
CA VAL A 56 0.40 2.90 -0.93
C VAL A 56 -0.21 1.54 -1.24
N GLU A 57 0.32 0.90 -2.27
CA GLU A 57 0.04 -0.49 -2.60
C GLU A 57 1.12 -1.35 -1.98
N VAL A 58 0.71 -2.34 -1.19
CA VAL A 58 1.65 -3.24 -0.51
C VAL A 58 1.56 -4.62 -1.14
N LYS A 59 2.70 -5.16 -1.52
CA LYS A 59 2.82 -6.53 -2.00
C LYS A 59 3.68 -7.32 -1.04
N SER A 60 3.09 -8.33 -0.41
CA SER A 60 3.79 -9.19 0.52
C SER A 60 4.15 -10.49 -0.18
N ARG A 61 5.40 -10.90 -0.04
CA ARG A 61 5.88 -12.14 -0.63
C ARG A 61 6.72 -12.88 0.39
N GLU A 62 6.70 -14.20 0.29
CA GLU A 62 7.57 -15.02 1.09
C GLU A 62 8.97 -14.98 0.51
N MET A 63 9.97 -14.83 1.38
CA MET A 63 11.36 -14.80 0.96
C MET A 63 11.80 -16.22 0.65
N LYS A 64 11.90 -16.55 -0.62
CA LYS A 64 12.28 -17.88 -1.09
C LYS A 64 13.59 -17.83 -1.85
N LYS A 65 14.09 -19.03 -2.20
CA LYS A 65 15.32 -19.20 -2.95
C LYS A 65 15.30 -18.51 -4.31
N TYR A 66 14.12 -18.42 -4.90
CA TYR A 66 13.96 -17.88 -6.24
C TYR A 66 13.64 -16.41 -6.16
N GLY A 67 14.20 -15.65 -7.06
CA GLY A 67 13.96 -14.22 -7.12
C GLY A 67 12.48 -13.91 -7.21
N SER A 68 12.09 -12.85 -6.59
CA SER A 68 10.72 -12.41 -6.63
C SER A 68 10.49 -11.38 -7.71
N THR A 69 9.27 -11.31 -8.17
CA THR A 69 8.82 -10.32 -9.12
C THR A 69 8.96 -8.92 -8.51
N LEU A 70 9.41 -7.97 -9.29
CA LEU A 70 9.48 -6.59 -8.85
C LEU A 70 8.07 -6.04 -8.68
N PRO A 71 7.83 -5.17 -7.67
CA PRO A 71 6.48 -4.67 -7.40
C PRO A 71 5.85 -3.94 -8.57
N GLU A 72 6.64 -3.15 -9.28
CA GLU A 72 6.16 -2.37 -10.42
C GLU A 72 5.67 -3.23 -11.58
N GLU A 73 6.10 -4.48 -11.66
CA GLU A 73 5.65 -5.40 -12.70
C GLU A 73 4.18 -5.77 -12.54
N ASN A 74 3.63 -5.57 -11.36
CA ASN A 74 2.24 -5.90 -11.06
C ASN A 74 1.32 -4.69 -11.12
N ILE A 75 1.86 -3.52 -11.47
CA ILE A 75 1.10 -2.28 -11.48
C ILE A 75 0.96 -1.80 -12.92
N THR A 76 -0.23 -2.02 -13.48
CA THR A 76 -0.55 -1.62 -14.85
C THR A 76 -1.22 -0.25 -14.85
N HIS A 77 -1.33 0.36 -16.03
CA HIS A 77 -2.08 1.60 -16.19
C HIS A 77 -3.54 1.43 -15.75
N SER A 78 -4.12 0.28 -16.04
CA SER A 78 -5.50 -0.01 -15.64
C SER A 78 -5.63 -0.03 -14.12
N LYS A 79 -4.67 -0.64 -13.43
CA LYS A 79 -4.68 -0.70 -11.98
C LYS A 79 -4.48 0.68 -11.36
N LEU A 80 -3.53 1.46 -11.88
CA LEU A 80 -3.30 2.82 -11.41
C LEU A 80 -4.54 3.69 -11.61
N HIS A 81 -5.24 3.51 -12.73
CA HIS A 81 -6.47 4.26 -12.98
C HIS A 81 -7.54 3.95 -11.94
N LYS A 82 -7.69 2.67 -11.57
CA LYS A 82 -8.64 2.27 -10.53
C LYS A 82 -8.23 2.82 -9.17
N LEU A 83 -6.94 2.76 -8.84
CA LEU A 83 -6.43 3.30 -7.57
C LEU A 83 -6.66 4.81 -7.50
N ASP A 84 -6.49 5.50 -8.62
CA ASP A 84 -6.71 6.94 -8.67
C ASP A 84 -8.17 7.28 -8.34
N LYS A 85 -9.11 6.50 -8.85
CA LYS A 85 -10.52 6.70 -8.53
C LYS A 85 -10.81 6.49 -7.05
N ILE A 86 -10.19 5.48 -6.43
CA ILE A 86 -10.38 5.22 -5.01
C ILE A 86 -9.75 6.34 -4.18
N ALA A 87 -8.56 6.80 -4.56
CA ALA A 87 -7.88 7.89 -3.90
C ALA A 87 -8.70 9.17 -3.97
N TRP A 88 -9.26 9.46 -5.13
CA TRP A 88 -10.14 10.61 -5.32
C TRP A 88 -11.37 10.55 -4.41
N ALA A 89 -11.95 9.35 -4.27
CA ALA A 89 -13.09 9.16 -3.37
C ALA A 89 -12.71 9.47 -1.92
N TYR A 90 -11.51 9.04 -1.50
CA TYR A 90 -11.01 9.35 -0.16
C TYR A 90 -10.85 10.85 0.05
N LEU A 91 -10.16 11.51 -0.87
CA LEU A 91 -9.88 12.94 -0.76
C LEU A 91 -11.18 13.75 -0.75
N ARG A 92 -12.09 13.42 -1.64
CA ARG A 92 -13.37 14.11 -1.73
C ARG A 92 -14.21 13.93 -0.47
N SER A 93 -14.23 12.73 0.09
CA SER A 93 -14.99 12.44 1.31
C SER A 93 -14.46 13.21 2.52
N ASN A 94 -13.21 13.64 2.47
CA ASN A 94 -12.55 14.34 3.56
C ASN A 94 -12.36 15.83 3.27
N GLY A 95 -12.98 16.35 2.22
CA GLY A 95 -12.88 17.76 1.87
C GLY A 95 -11.51 18.18 1.38
N LEU A 96 -10.78 17.24 0.75
CA LEU A 96 -9.39 17.44 0.36
C LEU A 96 -9.20 17.45 -1.16
N GLU A 97 -10.18 17.96 -1.91
CA GLU A 97 -10.17 17.89 -3.37
C GLU A 97 -8.95 18.58 -3.99
N ASN A 98 -8.38 19.56 -3.30
CA ASN A 98 -7.23 20.31 -3.82
C ASN A 98 -5.91 19.86 -3.22
N ALA A 99 -5.90 18.76 -2.47
CA ALA A 99 -4.69 18.29 -1.84
C ALA A 99 -3.75 17.62 -2.84
N SER A 100 -2.46 17.79 -2.61
CA SER A 100 -1.44 17.09 -3.38
C SER A 100 -1.39 15.62 -2.96
N TYR A 101 -1.27 14.72 -3.92
CA TYR A 101 -1.20 13.29 -3.62
C TYR A 101 -0.39 12.54 -4.65
N ARG A 102 0.08 11.38 -4.26
CA ARG A 102 0.83 10.49 -5.14
C ARG A 102 0.60 9.03 -4.74
N PHE A 103 1.06 8.13 -5.59
CA PHE A 103 0.99 6.69 -5.34
C PHE A 103 2.38 6.12 -5.16
N ASP A 104 2.52 5.27 -4.16
CA ASP A 104 3.76 4.55 -3.90
C ASP A 104 3.46 3.05 -3.89
N ALA A 105 4.48 2.24 -4.15
CA ALA A 105 4.40 0.79 -4.00
C ALA A 105 5.47 0.32 -3.02
N ILE A 106 5.09 -0.60 -2.15
CA ILE A 106 6.03 -1.22 -1.22
C ILE A 106 5.94 -2.72 -1.37
N SER A 107 7.07 -3.35 -1.66
CA SER A 107 7.20 -4.80 -1.61
C SER A 107 7.82 -5.20 -0.30
N VAL A 108 7.22 -6.19 0.34
CA VAL A 108 7.73 -6.73 1.60
C VAL A 108 8.01 -8.21 1.39
N TRP A 109 9.27 -8.60 1.47
CA TRP A 109 9.67 -10.01 1.44
C TRP A 109 9.85 -10.46 2.88
N LEU A 110 9.01 -11.40 3.31
CA LEU A 110 8.99 -11.87 4.69
C LEU A 110 9.68 -13.23 4.79
N ASN A 111 10.64 -13.35 5.71
CA ASN A 111 11.19 -14.63 6.12
C ASN A 111 10.63 -14.93 7.49
N LEU A 112 9.61 -15.79 7.53
CA LEU A 112 8.89 -16.08 8.77
C LEU A 112 9.70 -16.97 9.72
N ASP A 113 10.66 -17.73 9.18
CA ASP A 113 11.48 -18.62 9.99
C ASP A 113 12.42 -17.85 10.91
N VAL A 114 13.05 -16.81 10.38
CA VAL A 114 13.98 -15.99 11.17
C VAL A 114 13.42 -14.60 11.49
N LYS A 115 12.14 -14.38 11.17
CA LYS A 115 11.42 -13.15 11.50
C LYS A 115 12.10 -11.89 10.99
N THR A 116 12.54 -11.93 9.74
CA THR A 116 13.13 -10.77 9.08
C THR A 116 12.30 -10.35 7.88
N ALA A 117 12.47 -9.11 7.47
CA ALA A 117 11.78 -8.58 6.30
C ALA A 117 12.74 -7.74 5.47
N LYS A 118 12.57 -7.85 4.16
CA LYS A 118 13.27 -6.99 3.21
C LYS A 118 12.23 -6.11 2.52
N ILE A 119 12.51 -4.83 2.41
CA ILE A 119 11.55 -3.87 1.86
C ILE A 119 12.13 -3.18 0.64
N LYS A 120 11.30 -3.05 -0.39
CA LYS A 120 11.59 -2.19 -1.53
C LYS A 120 10.46 -1.19 -1.66
N HIS A 121 10.80 0.08 -1.64
CA HIS A 121 9.85 1.18 -1.72
C HIS A 121 10.05 1.92 -3.04
N ILE A 122 9.00 2.01 -3.82
CA ILE A 122 9.00 2.76 -5.07
C ILE A 122 8.02 3.91 -4.91
N SER A 123 8.53 5.12 -4.86
CA SER A 123 7.70 6.31 -4.72
C SER A 123 7.38 6.90 -6.07
N HIS A 124 6.28 7.63 -6.13
CA HIS A 124 5.87 8.36 -7.32
C HIS A 124 5.62 7.44 -8.54
N LEU A 125 4.73 6.49 -8.36
CA LEU A 125 4.30 5.62 -9.48
C LEU A 125 3.67 6.42 -10.61
#